data_16738b12e85fe3565e558180810742c6
#
_entry.id   16738b12e85fe3565e558180810742c6
#
_cell.length_a   1.000
_cell.length_b   1.000
_cell.length_c   1.000
_cell.angle_alpha   90.00
_cell.angle_beta   90.00
_cell.angle_gamma   90.00
#
_symmetry.space_group_name_H-M   'P 1'
#
loop_
_entity.id
_entity.type
_entity.pdbx_description
1 polymer ?
#
loop_
_entity_poly.entity_id
_entity_poly.type
_entity_poly.pdbx_seq_one_letter_code
_entity_poly.pdbx_strand_id
1 'polypeptide(L)'
;MPNSRPFRPLKISPYTRFLHRIANHPFLAAMGVLFGLMTFGVIGYMWIEGWTLNDALFMTVITLTTIGYGEVQELSTAGRIFTIGLIIIGVGSATYALSATVDLLTSPEFLAQFRAGRERRALERIRNHTIICGFGRLGRNLALELNTQKSPFIIIDLDHDVIAECQEMGLPAIQGSAADEDVLSQAGVERANALVAAAKSDAENVFIILTARGANSKLRIFSRVNQESSIPKMERAGADTVISPYSITGRRIAQMVTRPNVVDFLDGVLEFGDHQMRLEEYIIDENSPLVGLTLSEAKLKVAVLAVDHPGEMLTSHPNANTMFLPGTAIIVMGVDEELNKLAQLVVSKS
;
A
#
# COMPACT_ATOMS: atom_id res chain seq x y z
N MET A 1 -39.80 -37.73 -12.96
CA MET A 1 -38.64 -36.93 -12.56
C MET A 1 -37.39 -37.74 -12.83
N PRO A 2 -36.53 -37.41 -13.81
CA PRO A 2 -35.29 -38.13 -14.07
C PRO A 2 -34.18 -37.64 -13.16
N ASN A 3 -33.49 -38.61 -12.59
CA ASN A 3 -32.39 -38.52 -11.65
C ASN A 3 -31.14 -37.88 -12.32
N SER A 4 -30.81 -36.67 -12.01
CA SER A 4 -29.57 -35.99 -12.44
C SER A 4 -28.40 -36.43 -11.55
N ARG A 5 -27.56 -37.35 -12.07
CA ARG A 5 -26.28 -37.68 -11.42
C ARG A 5 -25.35 -36.49 -11.47
N PRO A 6 -24.68 -36.12 -10.38
CA PRO A 6 -23.71 -35.00 -10.37
C PRO A 6 -22.49 -35.42 -11.22
N PHE A 7 -22.09 -34.48 -12.08
CA PHE A 7 -20.88 -34.56 -12.92
C PHE A 7 -19.65 -34.65 -12.02
N ARG A 8 -18.99 -35.83 -11.97
CA ARG A 8 -17.71 -36.00 -11.31
C ARG A 8 -16.62 -35.42 -12.21
N PRO A 9 -15.86 -34.37 -11.80
CA PRO A 9 -14.72 -33.91 -12.58
C PRO A 9 -13.68 -35.04 -12.67
N LEU A 10 -13.23 -35.31 -13.87
CA LEU A 10 -12.15 -36.28 -14.14
C LEU A 10 -10.90 -35.82 -13.37
N LYS A 11 -10.42 -36.67 -12.45
CA LYS A 11 -9.13 -36.48 -11.79
C LYS A 11 -8.04 -36.59 -12.84
N ILE A 12 -7.55 -35.44 -13.32
CA ILE A 12 -6.38 -35.35 -14.21
C ILE A 12 -5.19 -35.88 -13.40
N SER A 13 -4.52 -36.90 -13.92
CA SER A 13 -3.35 -37.54 -13.31
C SER A 13 -2.27 -36.49 -13.01
N PRO A 14 -1.52 -36.60 -11.91
CA PRO A 14 -0.38 -35.71 -11.63
C PRO A 14 0.66 -35.70 -12.76
N TYR A 15 0.80 -36.80 -13.50
CA TYR A 15 1.67 -36.90 -14.70
C TYR A 15 1.22 -36.00 -15.85
N THR A 16 -0.08 -35.87 -16.12
CA THR A 16 -0.57 -34.99 -17.18
C THR A 16 -0.44 -33.52 -16.83
N ARG A 17 -0.55 -33.14 -15.55
CA ARG A 17 -0.25 -31.78 -15.08
C ARG A 17 1.24 -31.43 -15.19
N PHE A 18 2.12 -32.39 -14.94
CA PHE A 18 3.57 -32.23 -15.07
C PHE A 18 3.97 -32.04 -16.54
N LEU A 19 3.44 -32.86 -17.45
CA LEU A 19 3.69 -32.74 -18.89
C LEU A 19 3.12 -31.44 -19.49
N HIS A 20 1.93 -31.00 -19.04
CA HIS A 20 1.38 -29.70 -19.44
C HIS A 20 2.19 -28.52 -18.93
N ARG A 21 2.81 -28.63 -17.74
CA ARG A 21 3.69 -27.61 -17.20
C ARG A 21 5.01 -27.52 -17.98
N ILE A 22 5.57 -28.65 -18.43
CA ILE A 22 6.77 -28.70 -19.27
C ILE A 22 6.46 -28.14 -20.68
N ALA A 23 5.33 -28.49 -21.26
CA ALA A 23 4.89 -27.97 -22.57
C ALA A 23 4.66 -26.45 -22.59
N ASN A 24 4.34 -25.85 -21.45
CA ASN A 24 4.06 -24.40 -21.35
C ASN A 24 5.29 -23.56 -20.94
N HIS A 25 6.47 -24.22 -20.70
CA HIS A 25 7.69 -23.49 -20.38
C HIS A 25 8.76 -23.81 -21.45
N PRO A 26 8.95 -22.95 -22.46
CA PRO A 26 9.92 -23.17 -23.55
C PRO A 26 11.34 -23.41 -23.03
N PHE A 27 11.69 -22.84 -21.89
CA PHE A 27 12.96 -23.09 -21.20
C PHE A 27 13.14 -24.55 -20.76
N LEU A 28 12.13 -25.16 -20.11
CA LEU A 28 12.20 -26.56 -19.68
C LEU A 28 12.26 -27.53 -20.87
N ALA A 29 11.54 -27.21 -21.95
CA ALA A 29 11.60 -27.96 -23.21
C ALA A 29 12.99 -27.88 -23.83
N ALA A 30 13.57 -26.67 -23.91
CA ALA A 30 14.91 -26.44 -24.43
C ALA A 30 15.99 -27.21 -23.63
N MET A 31 15.92 -27.18 -22.29
CA MET A 31 16.81 -27.94 -21.42
C MET A 31 16.65 -29.45 -21.59
N GLY A 32 15.43 -29.93 -21.78
CA GLY A 32 15.16 -31.34 -22.06
C GLY A 32 15.76 -31.79 -23.38
N VAL A 33 15.69 -30.98 -24.44
CA VAL A 33 16.30 -31.24 -25.76
C VAL A 33 17.85 -31.27 -25.65
N LEU A 34 18.42 -30.29 -24.93
CA LEU A 34 19.85 -30.21 -24.73
C LEU A 34 20.40 -31.45 -23.98
N PHE A 35 19.71 -31.87 -22.93
CA PHE A 35 20.06 -33.08 -22.16
C PHE A 35 19.88 -34.34 -23.03
N GLY A 36 18.86 -34.43 -23.84
CA GLY A 36 18.65 -35.51 -24.79
C GLY A 36 19.78 -35.59 -25.81
N LEU A 37 20.18 -34.45 -26.39
CA LEU A 37 21.31 -34.36 -27.33
C LEU A 37 22.63 -34.74 -26.68
N MET A 38 22.87 -34.34 -25.44
CA MET A 38 24.08 -34.74 -24.69
C MET A 38 24.11 -36.24 -24.49
N THR A 39 23.00 -36.85 -24.08
CA THR A 39 22.91 -38.30 -23.91
C THR A 39 23.08 -39.04 -25.24
N PHE A 40 22.44 -38.53 -26.30
CA PHE A 40 22.55 -39.08 -27.65
C PHE A 40 24.02 -39.00 -28.19
N GLY A 41 24.69 -37.86 -27.98
CA GLY A 41 26.06 -37.68 -28.37
C GLY A 41 27.03 -38.67 -27.67
N VAL A 42 26.90 -38.81 -26.34
CA VAL A 42 27.72 -39.74 -25.55
C VAL A 42 27.48 -41.18 -26.01
N ILE A 43 26.24 -41.62 -26.14
CA ILE A 43 25.93 -43.00 -26.60
C ILE A 43 26.44 -43.20 -28.04
N GLY A 44 26.31 -42.23 -28.92
CA GLY A 44 26.76 -42.29 -30.29
C GLY A 44 28.26 -42.50 -30.42
N TYR A 45 29.06 -41.69 -29.70
CA TYR A 45 30.53 -41.90 -29.72
C TYR A 45 30.95 -43.24 -29.10
N MET A 46 30.32 -43.66 -28.00
CA MET A 46 30.60 -44.98 -27.40
C MET A 46 30.31 -46.14 -28.38
N TRP A 47 29.22 -46.02 -29.15
CA TRP A 47 28.78 -47.08 -30.05
C TRP A 47 29.51 -47.07 -31.41
N ILE A 48 29.81 -45.89 -31.96
CA ILE A 48 30.44 -45.73 -33.28
C ILE A 48 31.96 -45.89 -33.19
N GLU A 49 32.57 -45.26 -32.18
CA GLU A 49 34.05 -45.21 -32.03
C GLU A 49 34.55 -46.18 -30.96
N GLY A 50 33.68 -46.79 -30.15
CA GLY A 50 34.09 -47.68 -29.07
C GLY A 50 34.80 -46.94 -27.90
N TRP A 51 34.60 -45.64 -27.79
CA TRP A 51 35.28 -44.80 -26.79
C TRP A 51 34.79 -45.04 -25.38
N THR A 52 35.65 -44.71 -24.40
CA THR A 52 35.24 -44.73 -23.00
C THR A 52 34.17 -43.69 -22.72
N LEU A 53 33.41 -43.88 -21.65
CA LEU A 53 32.39 -42.91 -21.23
C LEU A 53 32.98 -41.48 -21.04
N ASN A 54 34.21 -41.39 -20.51
CA ASN A 54 34.86 -40.10 -20.27
C ASN A 54 35.23 -39.40 -21.58
N ASP A 55 35.79 -40.10 -22.55
CA ASP A 55 36.18 -39.54 -23.83
C ASP A 55 34.93 -39.12 -24.63
N ALA A 56 33.89 -39.96 -24.66
CA ALA A 56 32.63 -39.69 -25.31
C ALA A 56 31.90 -38.49 -24.68
N LEU A 57 31.87 -38.40 -23.34
CA LEU A 57 31.30 -37.29 -22.63
C LEU A 57 32.08 -35.99 -22.91
N PHE A 58 33.39 -36.02 -22.81
CA PHE A 58 34.21 -34.84 -23.05
C PHE A 58 34.05 -34.33 -24.48
N MET A 59 34.12 -35.22 -25.49
CA MET A 59 33.93 -34.84 -26.88
C MET A 59 32.51 -34.26 -27.14
N THR A 60 31.48 -34.86 -26.55
CA THR A 60 30.09 -34.35 -26.68
C THR A 60 29.95 -32.97 -26.06
N VAL A 61 30.52 -32.75 -24.87
CA VAL A 61 30.46 -31.44 -24.18
C VAL A 61 31.13 -30.36 -25.00
N ILE A 62 32.42 -30.58 -25.44
CA ILE A 62 33.14 -29.57 -26.20
C ILE A 62 32.52 -29.27 -27.57
N THR A 63 31.84 -30.26 -28.16
CA THR A 63 31.11 -30.10 -29.43
C THR A 63 29.84 -29.29 -29.23
N LEU A 64 28.97 -29.66 -28.27
CA LEU A 64 27.70 -28.98 -28.01
C LEU A 64 27.87 -27.58 -27.42
N THR A 65 28.94 -27.36 -26.63
CA THR A 65 29.26 -26.03 -26.10
C THR A 65 30.04 -25.15 -27.09
N THR A 66 30.31 -25.65 -28.30
CA THR A 66 31.05 -24.93 -29.34
C THR A 66 32.48 -24.51 -28.95
N ILE A 67 33.09 -25.16 -27.95
CA ILE A 67 34.47 -24.87 -27.49
C ILE A 67 35.51 -25.38 -28.50
N GLY A 68 35.36 -26.61 -28.98
CA GLY A 68 36.12 -27.13 -30.12
C GLY A 68 37.64 -27.23 -29.92
N TYR A 69 38.13 -27.76 -28.78
CA TYR A 69 39.56 -27.94 -28.53
C TYR A 69 40.26 -28.86 -29.53
N GLY A 70 39.50 -29.72 -30.22
CA GLY A 70 40.01 -30.72 -31.15
C GLY A 70 39.41 -32.09 -30.89
N GLU A 71 39.84 -33.08 -31.70
CA GLU A 71 39.42 -34.47 -31.55
C GLU A 71 40.13 -35.10 -30.34
N VAL A 72 39.36 -35.80 -29.46
CA VAL A 72 39.95 -36.51 -28.29
C VAL A 72 40.80 -37.69 -28.73
N GLN A 73 40.37 -38.37 -29.77
CA GLN A 73 41.06 -39.44 -30.51
C GLN A 73 40.69 -39.30 -31.99
N GLU A 74 41.49 -39.91 -32.90
CA GLU A 74 41.19 -39.88 -34.34
C GLU A 74 39.80 -40.47 -34.63
N LEU A 75 38.96 -39.68 -35.29
CA LEU A 75 37.58 -40.09 -35.66
C LEU A 75 37.60 -40.92 -36.93
N SER A 76 36.88 -42.01 -36.94
CA SER A 76 36.55 -42.75 -38.15
C SER A 76 35.68 -41.90 -39.11
N THR A 77 35.56 -42.36 -40.37
CA THR A 77 34.65 -41.68 -41.32
C THR A 77 33.21 -41.62 -40.81
N ALA A 78 32.76 -42.67 -40.15
CA ALA A 78 31.43 -42.72 -39.55
C ALA A 78 31.27 -41.73 -38.37
N GLY A 79 32.29 -41.65 -37.52
CA GLY A 79 32.32 -40.68 -36.41
C GLY A 79 32.36 -39.25 -36.87
N ARG A 80 33.06 -38.93 -37.96
CA ARG A 80 33.05 -37.56 -38.54
C ARG A 80 31.68 -37.17 -39.06
N ILE A 81 30.98 -38.08 -39.77
CA ILE A 81 29.60 -37.82 -40.23
C ILE A 81 28.67 -37.62 -39.06
N PHE A 82 28.77 -38.45 -38.01
CA PHE A 82 27.99 -38.33 -36.79
C PHE A 82 28.25 -36.98 -36.08
N THR A 83 29.50 -36.58 -35.95
CA THR A 83 29.94 -35.32 -35.35
C THR A 83 29.33 -34.11 -36.11
N ILE A 84 29.38 -34.12 -37.46
CA ILE A 84 28.79 -33.08 -38.29
C ILE A 84 27.29 -32.95 -38.01
N GLY A 85 26.56 -34.08 -37.96
CA GLY A 85 25.17 -34.11 -37.62
C GLY A 85 24.89 -33.56 -36.20
N LEU A 86 25.71 -33.95 -35.23
CA LEU A 86 25.60 -33.49 -33.85
C LEU A 86 25.85 -31.98 -33.74
N ILE A 87 26.82 -31.43 -34.49
CA ILE A 87 27.09 -29.98 -34.53
C ILE A 87 25.90 -29.22 -35.07
N ILE A 88 25.34 -29.63 -36.23
CA ILE A 88 24.22 -28.91 -36.87
C ILE A 88 23.02 -28.86 -35.95
N ILE A 89 22.65 -30.00 -35.35
CA ILE A 89 21.49 -30.07 -34.44
C ILE A 89 21.82 -29.39 -33.11
N GLY A 90 23.05 -29.59 -32.60
CA GLY A 90 23.51 -29.08 -31.31
C GLY A 90 23.54 -27.54 -31.27
N VAL A 91 24.13 -26.90 -32.29
CA VAL A 91 24.24 -25.44 -32.37
C VAL A 91 22.85 -24.82 -32.45
N GLY A 92 21.93 -25.39 -33.27
CA GLY A 92 20.56 -24.93 -33.36
C GLY A 92 19.82 -25.01 -32.02
N SER A 93 20.01 -26.16 -31.34
CA SER A 93 19.37 -26.39 -30.03
C SER A 93 19.95 -25.50 -28.91
N ALA A 94 21.27 -25.27 -28.90
CA ALA A 94 21.92 -24.38 -27.95
C ALA A 94 21.49 -22.93 -28.13
N THR A 95 21.40 -22.47 -29.39
CA THR A 95 20.90 -21.12 -29.72
C THR A 95 19.43 -20.93 -29.26
N TYR A 96 18.59 -21.93 -29.51
CA TYR A 96 17.19 -21.91 -29.05
C TYR A 96 17.11 -21.88 -27.52
N ALA A 97 17.93 -22.69 -26.81
CA ALA A 97 17.93 -22.70 -25.35
C ALA A 97 18.41 -21.35 -24.75
N LEU A 98 19.38 -20.70 -25.39
CA LEU A 98 19.84 -19.37 -24.99
C LEU A 98 18.75 -18.33 -25.17
N SER A 99 18.07 -18.33 -26.35
CA SER A 99 16.94 -17.42 -26.60
C SER A 99 15.82 -17.64 -25.58
N ALA A 100 15.41 -18.88 -25.34
CA ALA A 100 14.38 -19.21 -24.35
C ALA A 100 14.78 -18.78 -22.92
N THR A 101 16.06 -18.78 -22.60
CA THR A 101 16.57 -18.29 -21.30
C THR A 101 16.45 -16.78 -21.19
N VAL A 102 16.82 -16.06 -22.24
CA VAL A 102 16.68 -14.59 -22.30
C VAL A 102 15.21 -14.20 -22.19
N ASP A 103 14.33 -14.85 -22.95
CA ASP A 103 12.89 -14.60 -22.91
C ASP A 103 12.30 -14.83 -21.51
N LEU A 104 12.76 -15.87 -20.80
CA LEU A 104 12.34 -16.12 -19.42
C LEU A 104 12.80 -15.01 -18.47
N LEU A 105 14.05 -14.58 -18.55
CA LEU A 105 14.63 -13.56 -17.67
C LEU A 105 14.05 -12.16 -17.93
N THR A 106 13.63 -11.90 -19.17
CA THR A 106 13.04 -10.62 -19.57
C THR A 106 11.52 -10.63 -19.52
N SER A 107 10.90 -11.79 -19.22
CA SER A 107 9.45 -11.89 -19.16
C SER A 107 8.86 -10.98 -18.08
N PRO A 108 7.78 -10.23 -18.40
CA PRO A 108 7.12 -9.35 -17.44
C PRO A 108 6.68 -10.10 -16.17
N GLU A 109 6.27 -11.37 -16.31
CA GLU A 109 5.80 -12.22 -15.22
C GLU A 109 6.93 -12.56 -14.24
N PHE A 110 8.12 -12.87 -14.74
CA PHE A 110 9.31 -13.17 -13.93
C PHE A 110 9.76 -11.92 -13.15
N LEU A 111 9.82 -10.78 -13.83
CA LEU A 111 10.16 -9.51 -13.19
C LEU A 111 9.12 -9.08 -12.16
N ALA A 112 7.82 -9.32 -12.43
CA ALA A 112 6.73 -9.03 -11.51
C ALA A 112 6.83 -9.88 -10.24
N GLN A 113 7.15 -11.18 -10.35
CA GLN A 113 7.32 -12.06 -9.18
C GLN A 113 8.48 -11.60 -8.27
N PHE A 114 9.59 -11.15 -8.86
CA PHE A 114 10.72 -10.60 -8.10
C PHE A 114 10.37 -9.27 -7.41
N ARG A 115 9.60 -8.40 -8.09
CA ARG A 115 9.10 -7.14 -7.51
C ARG A 115 8.11 -7.40 -6.39
N ALA A 116 7.13 -8.29 -6.60
CA ALA A 116 6.14 -8.65 -5.58
C ALA A 116 6.78 -9.19 -4.30
N GLY A 117 7.83 -10.01 -4.41
CA GLY A 117 8.57 -10.51 -3.24
C GLY A 117 9.31 -9.41 -2.46
N ARG A 118 9.79 -8.37 -3.13
CA ARG A 118 10.41 -7.19 -2.52
C ARG A 118 9.39 -6.28 -1.87
N GLU A 119 8.29 -6.00 -2.57
CA GLU A 119 7.18 -5.17 -2.10
C GLU A 119 6.54 -5.79 -0.85
N ARG A 120 6.26 -7.10 -0.88
CA ARG A 120 5.72 -7.80 0.29
C ARG A 120 6.62 -7.67 1.52
N ARG A 121 7.92 -7.86 1.39
CA ARG A 121 8.88 -7.68 2.49
C ARG A 121 8.97 -6.23 2.98
N ALA A 122 8.79 -5.26 2.08
CA ALA A 122 8.74 -3.84 2.45
C ALA A 122 7.47 -3.53 3.24
N LEU A 123 6.31 -4.04 2.79
CA LEU A 123 5.02 -3.89 3.47
C LEU A 123 5.03 -4.54 4.87
N GLU A 124 5.64 -5.71 5.02
CA GLU A 124 5.75 -6.41 6.31
C GLU A 124 6.52 -5.62 7.39
N ARG A 125 7.36 -4.66 6.99
CA ARG A 125 8.15 -3.81 7.90
C ARG A 125 7.39 -2.56 8.36
N ILE A 126 6.34 -2.17 7.65
CA ILE A 126 5.57 -0.96 7.99
C ILE A 126 4.75 -1.23 9.25
N ARG A 127 4.83 -0.31 10.21
CA ARG A 127 4.11 -0.35 11.49
C ARG A 127 3.53 1.02 11.80
N ASN A 128 2.51 1.06 12.66
CA ASN A 128 1.83 2.30 13.08
C ASN A 128 1.36 3.13 11.86
N HIS A 129 0.90 2.43 10.82
CA HIS A 129 0.49 3.02 9.56
C HIS A 129 -1.03 3.10 9.44
N THR A 130 -1.47 3.84 8.45
CA THR A 130 -2.88 3.93 8.06
C THR A 130 -3.16 3.00 6.87
N ILE A 131 -4.19 2.16 6.97
CA ILE A 131 -4.68 1.36 5.84
C ILE A 131 -5.78 2.14 5.13
N ILE A 132 -5.63 2.37 3.82
CA ILE A 132 -6.61 3.07 2.97
C ILE A 132 -7.30 2.02 2.10
N CYS A 133 -8.57 1.74 2.37
CA CYS A 133 -9.36 0.77 1.63
C CYS A 133 -10.18 1.47 0.55
N GLY A 134 -9.68 1.42 -0.69
CA GLY A 134 -10.21 2.09 -1.87
C GLY A 134 -9.43 3.36 -2.26
N PHE A 135 -8.81 3.35 -3.45
CA PHE A 135 -8.04 4.47 -3.99
C PHE A 135 -8.86 5.29 -5.01
N GLY A 136 -10.14 5.51 -4.69
CA GLY A 136 -10.99 6.46 -5.38
C GLY A 136 -10.62 7.90 -5.04
N ARG A 137 -11.52 8.86 -5.37
CA ARG A 137 -11.27 10.29 -5.13
C ARG A 137 -10.85 10.63 -3.69
N LEU A 138 -11.55 10.07 -2.69
CA LEU A 138 -11.22 10.32 -1.29
C LEU A 138 -9.90 9.64 -0.89
N GLY A 139 -9.75 8.35 -1.21
CA GLY A 139 -8.54 7.60 -0.84
C GLY A 139 -7.28 8.16 -1.48
N ARG A 140 -7.37 8.62 -2.73
CA ARG A 140 -6.27 9.31 -3.44
C ARG A 140 -5.84 10.59 -2.73
N ASN A 141 -6.78 11.49 -2.45
CA ASN A 141 -6.48 12.74 -1.77
C ASN A 141 -5.88 12.50 -0.38
N LEU A 142 -6.44 11.53 0.36
CA LEU A 142 -5.91 11.13 1.67
C LEU A 142 -4.48 10.58 1.57
N ALA A 143 -4.21 9.70 0.60
CA ALA A 143 -2.88 9.12 0.42
C ALA A 143 -1.83 10.19 0.07
N LEU A 144 -2.18 11.14 -0.80
CA LEU A 144 -1.29 12.25 -1.16
C LEU A 144 -1.00 13.15 0.04
N GLU A 145 -2.01 13.45 0.85
CA GLU A 145 -1.84 14.25 2.06
C GLU A 145 -0.96 13.55 3.09
N LEU A 146 -1.21 12.25 3.37
CA LEU A 146 -0.37 11.45 4.26
C LEU A 146 1.07 11.34 3.75
N ASN A 147 1.25 11.23 2.43
CA ASN A 147 2.57 11.19 1.82
C ASN A 147 3.33 12.53 2.02
N THR A 148 2.64 13.66 1.87
CA THR A 148 3.21 15.00 2.14
C THR A 148 3.64 15.13 3.60
N GLN A 149 2.84 14.61 4.52
CA GLN A 149 3.12 14.59 5.95
C GLN A 149 4.13 13.50 6.37
N LYS A 150 4.63 12.68 5.41
CA LYS A 150 5.51 11.54 5.67
C LYS A 150 4.94 10.53 6.66
N SER A 151 3.63 10.45 6.77
CA SER A 151 2.93 9.46 7.59
C SER A 151 2.83 8.14 6.84
N PRO A 152 3.22 6.99 7.42
CA PRO A 152 3.19 5.72 6.73
C PRO A 152 1.75 5.25 6.45
N PHE A 153 1.51 4.73 5.25
CA PHE A 153 0.22 4.17 4.87
C PHE A 153 0.38 3.00 3.89
N ILE A 154 -0.68 2.23 3.72
CA ILE A 154 -0.81 1.15 2.72
C ILE A 154 -2.18 1.28 2.07
N ILE A 155 -2.22 1.20 0.75
CA ILE A 155 -3.44 1.26 -0.05
C ILE A 155 -3.90 -0.17 -0.36
N ILE A 156 -5.21 -0.41 -0.32
CA ILE A 156 -5.85 -1.63 -0.82
C ILE A 156 -6.89 -1.21 -1.85
N ASP A 157 -6.83 -1.77 -3.05
CA ASP A 157 -7.86 -1.60 -4.08
C ASP A 157 -8.05 -2.90 -4.88
N LEU A 158 -9.27 -3.12 -5.39
CA LEU A 158 -9.60 -4.27 -6.24
C LEU A 158 -9.08 -4.11 -7.67
N ASP A 159 -9.02 -2.88 -8.14
CA ASP A 159 -8.75 -2.54 -9.53
C ASP A 159 -7.25 -2.62 -9.83
N HIS A 160 -6.89 -3.47 -10.80
CA HIS A 160 -5.52 -3.67 -11.23
C HIS A 160 -4.88 -2.38 -11.78
N ASP A 161 -5.63 -1.59 -12.53
CA ASP A 161 -5.12 -0.36 -13.15
C ASP A 161 -4.82 0.69 -12.08
N VAL A 162 -5.65 0.74 -11.03
CA VAL A 162 -5.42 1.59 -9.85
C VAL A 162 -4.15 1.18 -9.10
N ILE A 163 -3.91 -0.12 -8.94
CA ILE A 163 -2.68 -0.61 -8.32
C ILE A 163 -1.45 -0.31 -9.15
N ALA A 164 -1.53 -0.45 -10.48
CA ALA A 164 -0.45 -0.07 -11.39
C ALA A 164 -0.11 1.42 -11.26
N GLU A 165 -1.12 2.29 -11.20
CA GLU A 165 -0.93 3.72 -10.96
C GLU A 165 -0.24 4.00 -9.61
N CYS A 166 -0.66 3.33 -8.54
CA CYS A 166 0.00 3.46 -7.23
C CYS A 166 1.48 3.08 -7.30
N GLN A 167 1.81 2.01 -8.03
CA GLN A 167 3.19 1.56 -8.22
C GLN A 167 4.03 2.56 -9.02
N GLU A 168 3.47 3.16 -10.07
CA GLU A 168 4.12 4.23 -10.84
C GLU A 168 4.41 5.46 -9.97
N MET A 169 3.51 5.79 -9.05
CA MET A 169 3.68 6.86 -8.07
C MET A 169 4.62 6.47 -6.90
N GLY A 170 5.08 5.21 -6.83
CA GLY A 170 5.91 4.71 -5.73
C GLY A 170 5.15 4.57 -4.40
N LEU A 171 3.81 4.46 -4.44
CA LEU A 171 2.98 4.31 -3.25
C LEU A 171 2.79 2.82 -2.89
N PRO A 172 2.86 2.46 -1.60
CA PRO A 172 2.66 1.09 -1.16
C PRO A 172 1.19 0.66 -1.34
N ALA A 173 0.94 -0.33 -2.19
CA ALA A 173 -0.40 -0.78 -2.52
C ALA A 173 -0.51 -2.30 -2.62
N ILE A 174 -1.67 -2.84 -2.29
CA ILE A 174 -2.02 -4.26 -2.36
C ILE A 174 -3.28 -4.41 -3.20
N GLN A 175 -3.24 -5.30 -4.19
CA GLN A 175 -4.41 -5.64 -4.97
C GLN A 175 -5.26 -6.68 -4.22
N GLY A 176 -6.52 -6.36 -3.96
CA GLY A 176 -7.46 -7.26 -3.32
C GLY A 176 -8.67 -6.57 -2.72
N SER A 177 -9.59 -7.37 -2.20
CA SER A 177 -10.74 -6.87 -1.45
C SER A 177 -10.34 -6.57 -0.02
N ALA A 178 -10.55 -5.33 0.42
CA ALA A 178 -10.33 -4.98 1.82
C ALA A 178 -11.37 -5.60 2.78
N ALA A 179 -12.42 -6.24 2.25
CA ALA A 179 -13.36 -7.04 3.03
C ALA A 179 -12.81 -8.46 3.34
N ASP A 180 -11.73 -8.89 2.67
CA ASP A 180 -11.11 -10.19 2.89
C ASP A 180 -10.07 -10.11 4.01
N GLU A 181 -10.15 -11.02 4.97
CA GLU A 181 -9.26 -11.07 6.14
C GLU A 181 -7.79 -11.28 5.74
N ASP A 182 -7.54 -12.14 4.74
CA ASP A 182 -6.18 -12.40 4.23
C ASP A 182 -5.52 -11.14 3.63
N VAL A 183 -6.29 -10.29 2.95
CA VAL A 183 -5.81 -9.05 2.34
C VAL A 183 -5.52 -8.01 3.43
N LEU A 184 -6.39 -7.87 4.42
CA LEU A 184 -6.15 -7.00 5.57
C LEU A 184 -4.95 -7.45 6.41
N SER A 185 -4.77 -8.76 6.60
CA SER A 185 -3.59 -9.29 7.29
C SER A 185 -2.30 -9.02 6.50
N GLN A 186 -2.31 -9.17 5.17
CA GLN A 186 -1.18 -8.75 4.33
C GLN A 186 -0.86 -7.26 4.47
N ALA A 187 -1.89 -6.42 4.59
CA ALA A 187 -1.74 -4.99 4.87
C ALA A 187 -1.30 -4.70 6.31
N GLY A 188 -1.28 -5.70 7.18
CA GLY A 188 -0.83 -5.59 8.57
C GLY A 188 -1.82 -4.90 9.49
N VAL A 189 -3.09 -5.24 9.40
CA VAL A 189 -4.17 -4.67 10.21
C VAL A 189 -3.91 -4.79 11.72
N GLU A 190 -3.23 -5.87 12.17
CA GLU A 190 -2.90 -6.10 13.58
C GLU A 190 -1.89 -5.07 14.13
N ARG A 191 -1.08 -4.47 13.23
CA ARG A 191 -0.03 -3.49 13.57
C ARG A 191 -0.29 -2.10 13.02
N ALA A 192 -1.43 -1.89 12.38
CA ALA A 192 -1.87 -0.60 11.89
C ALA A 192 -2.40 0.27 13.04
N ASN A 193 -2.29 1.58 12.89
CA ASN A 193 -2.81 2.58 13.82
C ASN A 193 -4.24 3.01 13.46
N ALA A 194 -4.52 3.07 12.17
CA ALA A 194 -5.83 3.47 11.67
C ALA A 194 -6.20 2.72 10.37
N LEU A 195 -7.48 2.68 10.06
CA LEU A 195 -8.02 2.21 8.80
C LEU A 195 -9.07 3.20 8.31
N VAL A 196 -9.05 3.47 7.01
CA VAL A 196 -10.04 4.33 6.34
C VAL A 196 -10.79 3.51 5.29
N ALA A 197 -12.04 3.18 5.55
CA ALA A 197 -12.93 2.52 4.60
C ALA A 197 -13.50 3.56 3.62
N ALA A 198 -12.95 3.58 2.40
CA ALA A 198 -13.27 4.54 1.34
C ALA A 198 -13.72 3.86 0.03
N ALA A 199 -14.22 2.62 0.10
CA ALA A 199 -14.76 1.88 -1.04
C ALA A 199 -15.99 2.57 -1.65
N LYS A 200 -16.37 2.16 -2.88
CA LYS A 200 -17.43 2.83 -3.65
C LYS A 200 -18.81 2.73 -2.99
N SER A 201 -19.14 1.62 -2.32
CA SER A 201 -20.44 1.37 -1.73
C SER A 201 -20.42 1.37 -0.21
N ASP A 202 -21.52 1.84 0.40
CA ASP A 202 -21.69 1.83 1.85
C ASP A 202 -21.73 0.40 2.41
N ALA A 203 -22.29 -0.57 1.65
CA ALA A 203 -22.32 -1.97 2.04
C ALA A 203 -20.91 -2.56 2.12
N GLU A 204 -20.08 -2.29 1.14
CA GLU A 204 -18.68 -2.73 1.13
C GLU A 204 -17.89 -2.14 2.31
N ASN A 205 -18.09 -0.85 2.60
CA ASN A 205 -17.47 -0.20 3.76
C ASN A 205 -17.90 -0.86 5.09
N VAL A 206 -19.16 -1.28 5.24
CA VAL A 206 -19.64 -2.02 6.42
C VAL A 206 -18.89 -3.35 6.55
N PHE A 207 -18.71 -4.11 5.46
CA PHE A 207 -17.95 -5.37 5.50
C PHE A 207 -16.48 -5.14 5.86
N ILE A 208 -15.84 -4.12 5.28
CA ILE A 208 -14.45 -3.73 5.61
C ILE A 208 -14.33 -3.41 7.11
N ILE A 209 -15.26 -2.63 7.66
CA ILE A 209 -15.27 -2.26 9.08
C ILE A 209 -15.39 -3.50 9.97
N LEU A 210 -16.33 -4.41 9.66
CA LEU A 210 -16.54 -5.63 10.42
C LEU A 210 -15.29 -6.52 10.43
N THR A 211 -14.69 -6.76 9.26
CA THR A 211 -13.49 -7.57 9.12
C THR A 211 -12.31 -6.93 9.86
N ALA A 212 -12.09 -5.62 9.69
CA ALA A 212 -11.00 -4.91 10.35
C ALA A 212 -11.15 -4.86 11.87
N ARG A 213 -12.37 -4.65 12.38
CA ARG A 213 -12.66 -4.65 13.82
C ARG A 213 -12.49 -6.04 14.43
N GLY A 214 -12.87 -7.10 13.67
CA GLY A 214 -12.62 -8.49 14.05
C GLY A 214 -11.13 -8.82 14.20
N ALA A 215 -10.31 -8.35 13.25
CA ALA A 215 -8.87 -8.57 13.25
C ALA A 215 -8.11 -7.72 14.30
N ASN A 216 -8.56 -6.48 14.56
CA ASN A 216 -7.93 -5.59 15.54
C ASN A 216 -8.97 -4.74 16.28
N SER A 217 -9.27 -5.12 17.52
CA SER A 217 -10.27 -4.43 18.36
C SER A 217 -9.88 -3.01 18.77
N LYS A 218 -8.59 -2.64 18.71
CA LYS A 218 -8.06 -1.32 19.10
C LYS A 218 -7.83 -0.39 17.91
N LEU A 219 -8.03 -0.87 16.70
CA LEU A 219 -7.82 -0.10 15.47
C LEU A 219 -8.77 1.10 15.42
N ARG A 220 -8.26 2.28 15.10
CA ARG A 220 -9.12 3.44 14.81
C ARG A 220 -9.67 3.32 13.39
N ILE A 221 -10.98 3.19 13.26
CA ILE A 221 -11.65 2.96 11.99
C ILE A 221 -12.45 4.19 11.59
N PHE A 222 -12.04 4.79 10.49
CA PHE A 222 -12.76 5.86 9.82
C PHE A 222 -13.50 5.29 8.62
N SER A 223 -14.71 5.76 8.36
CA SER A 223 -15.45 5.34 7.17
C SER A 223 -16.05 6.52 6.44
N ARG A 224 -16.00 6.44 5.13
CA ARG A 224 -16.80 7.29 4.27
C ARG A 224 -18.20 6.70 4.12
N VAL A 225 -19.21 7.56 4.09
CA VAL A 225 -20.58 7.18 3.78
C VAL A 225 -21.13 8.01 2.62
N ASN A 226 -21.92 7.36 1.74
CA ASN A 226 -22.63 8.04 0.66
C ASN A 226 -24.04 8.49 1.09
N GLN A 227 -24.71 7.66 1.91
CA GLN A 227 -26.07 7.91 2.42
C GLN A 227 -26.03 8.02 3.95
N GLU A 228 -26.48 9.14 4.49
CA GLU A 228 -26.50 9.37 5.95
C GLU A 228 -27.28 8.30 6.73
N SER A 229 -28.30 7.68 6.10
CA SER A 229 -29.03 6.55 6.68
C SER A 229 -28.17 5.31 6.96
N SER A 230 -26.96 5.23 6.40
CA SER A 230 -26.00 4.15 6.64
C SER A 230 -25.08 4.41 7.84
N ILE A 231 -24.99 5.65 8.34
CA ILE A 231 -24.13 6.03 9.48
C ILE A 231 -24.34 5.09 10.68
N PRO A 232 -25.58 4.90 11.20
CA PRO A 232 -25.78 4.05 12.38
C PRO A 232 -25.42 2.58 12.16
N LYS A 233 -25.40 2.12 10.89
CA LYS A 233 -24.98 0.76 10.53
C LYS A 233 -23.47 0.62 10.60
N MET A 234 -22.72 1.61 10.10
CA MET A 234 -21.26 1.66 10.13
C MET A 234 -20.73 1.78 11.56
N GLU A 235 -21.34 2.64 12.38
CA GLU A 235 -21.02 2.77 13.80
C GLU A 235 -21.25 1.46 14.56
N ARG A 236 -22.40 0.80 14.34
CA ARG A 236 -22.67 -0.54 14.92
C ARG A 236 -21.75 -1.62 14.43
N ALA A 237 -21.24 -1.51 13.19
CA ALA A 237 -20.21 -2.41 12.66
C ALA A 237 -18.83 -2.18 13.30
N GLY A 238 -18.63 -1.05 14.01
CA GLY A 238 -17.41 -0.75 14.74
C GLY A 238 -16.57 0.39 14.16
N ALA A 239 -17.15 1.26 13.31
CA ALA A 239 -16.47 2.50 12.91
C ALA A 239 -16.44 3.49 14.09
N ASP A 240 -15.27 4.09 14.34
CA ASP A 240 -15.11 5.13 15.37
C ASP A 240 -15.61 6.50 14.87
N THR A 241 -15.45 6.73 13.56
CA THR A 241 -15.90 7.98 12.91
C THR A 241 -16.43 7.70 11.52
N VAL A 242 -17.60 8.21 11.22
CA VAL A 242 -18.23 8.12 9.88
C VAL A 242 -18.36 9.52 9.29
N ILE A 243 -17.80 9.68 8.09
CA ILE A 243 -17.75 10.97 7.40
C ILE A 243 -18.58 10.92 6.13
N SER A 244 -19.49 11.89 5.95
CA SER A 244 -20.23 12.11 4.71
C SER A 244 -19.60 13.29 3.94
N PRO A 245 -18.72 13.05 2.97
CA PRO A 245 -18.02 14.12 2.27
C PRO A 245 -18.98 15.06 1.54
N TYR A 246 -20.03 14.49 0.94
CA TYR A 246 -21.01 15.28 0.18
C TYR A 246 -21.85 16.18 1.07
N SER A 247 -22.27 15.70 2.24
CA SER A 247 -23.02 16.51 3.21
C SER A 247 -22.17 17.64 3.80
N ILE A 248 -20.90 17.34 4.12
CA ILE A 248 -19.96 18.35 4.62
C ILE A 248 -19.74 19.43 3.55
N THR A 249 -19.40 19.00 2.32
CA THR A 249 -19.15 19.94 1.20
C THR A 249 -20.42 20.72 0.84
N GLY A 250 -21.56 20.08 0.76
CA GLY A 250 -22.84 20.74 0.47
C GLY A 250 -23.20 21.80 1.50
N ARG A 251 -23.01 21.49 2.79
CA ARG A 251 -23.22 22.46 3.89
C ARG A 251 -22.26 23.63 3.80
N ARG A 252 -20.98 23.35 3.48
CA ARG A 252 -19.95 24.39 3.31
C ARG A 252 -20.31 25.33 2.16
N ILE A 253 -20.67 24.78 0.99
CA ILE A 253 -21.08 25.59 -0.16
C ILE A 253 -22.33 26.43 0.18
N ALA A 254 -23.32 25.86 0.86
CA ALA A 254 -24.53 26.61 1.28
C ALA A 254 -24.14 27.78 2.21
N GLN A 255 -23.19 27.59 3.13
CA GLN A 255 -22.71 28.67 4.00
C GLN A 255 -21.96 29.74 3.17
N MET A 256 -21.12 29.36 2.20
CA MET A 256 -20.44 30.30 1.30
C MET A 256 -21.44 31.14 0.50
N VAL A 257 -22.52 30.56 0.02
CA VAL A 257 -23.57 31.26 -0.73
C VAL A 257 -24.40 32.19 0.16
N THR A 258 -24.74 31.75 1.38
CA THR A 258 -25.66 32.50 2.25
C THR A 258 -24.93 33.48 3.17
N ARG A 259 -23.68 33.24 3.51
CA ARG A 259 -22.89 34.04 4.47
C ARG A 259 -21.41 34.15 4.04
N PRO A 260 -21.12 34.71 2.84
CA PRO A 260 -19.75 34.73 2.29
C PRO A 260 -18.75 35.37 3.25
N ASN A 261 -19.05 36.54 3.79
CA ASN A 261 -18.15 37.25 4.68
C ASN A 261 -17.77 36.48 5.96
N VAL A 262 -18.70 35.63 6.46
CA VAL A 262 -18.44 34.81 7.65
C VAL A 262 -17.47 33.66 7.28
N VAL A 263 -17.67 33.07 6.11
CA VAL A 263 -16.82 31.99 5.62
C VAL A 263 -15.41 32.51 5.32
N ASP A 264 -15.31 33.62 4.60
CA ASP A 264 -14.01 34.25 4.28
C ASP A 264 -13.26 34.64 5.56
N PHE A 265 -13.96 35.15 6.59
CA PHE A 265 -13.37 35.45 7.88
C PHE A 265 -12.84 34.19 8.58
N LEU A 266 -13.65 33.13 8.65
CA LEU A 266 -13.25 31.86 9.30
C LEU A 266 -12.10 31.18 8.56
N ASP A 267 -12.12 31.17 7.22
CA ASP A 267 -11.03 30.62 6.42
C ASP A 267 -9.73 31.41 6.62
N GLY A 268 -9.83 32.74 6.66
CA GLY A 268 -8.69 33.60 6.96
C GLY A 268 -8.11 33.41 8.36
N VAL A 269 -8.90 32.95 9.33
CA VAL A 269 -8.43 32.64 10.68
C VAL A 269 -7.87 31.23 10.81
N LEU A 270 -8.42 30.26 10.06
CA LEU A 270 -8.08 28.84 10.18
C LEU A 270 -6.97 28.39 9.20
N GLU A 271 -6.80 29.08 8.06
CA GLU A 271 -5.73 28.77 7.11
C GLU A 271 -4.46 29.49 7.53
N PHE A 272 -3.37 28.73 7.67
CA PHE A 272 -1.99 29.20 7.90
C PHE A 272 -1.44 29.93 6.67
N GLY A 273 -1.97 31.07 6.33
CA GLY A 273 -1.53 31.87 5.21
C GLY A 273 -1.78 33.34 5.50
N ASP A 274 -0.85 34.19 5.17
CA ASP A 274 -0.78 35.68 5.06
C ASP A 274 -1.82 36.58 5.79
N HIS A 275 -2.71 36.00 6.60
CA HIS A 275 -3.71 36.75 7.36
C HIS A 275 -3.23 37.00 8.79
N GLN A 276 -3.39 38.25 9.20
CA GLN A 276 -2.84 38.82 10.44
C GLN A 276 -3.50 38.26 11.71
N MET A 277 -4.52 37.37 11.63
CA MET A 277 -5.25 36.86 12.81
C MET A 277 -5.15 35.34 12.90
N ARG A 278 -4.87 34.83 14.12
CA ARG A 278 -4.80 33.40 14.44
C ARG A 278 -5.66 33.06 15.64
N LEU A 279 -6.10 31.80 15.69
CA LEU A 279 -6.78 31.20 16.83
C LEU A 279 -5.79 30.33 17.58
N GLU A 280 -5.63 30.61 18.88
CA GLU A 280 -4.67 29.90 19.74
C GLU A 280 -5.35 29.52 21.05
N GLU A 281 -4.88 28.42 21.65
CA GLU A 281 -5.25 28.00 23.00
C GLU A 281 -4.07 28.18 23.93
N TYR A 282 -4.33 28.79 25.09
CA TYR A 282 -3.32 28.94 26.13
C TYR A 282 -3.87 28.42 27.48
N ILE A 283 -3.02 27.75 28.23
CA ILE A 283 -3.34 27.31 29.61
C ILE A 283 -2.64 28.29 30.55
N ILE A 284 -3.39 28.88 31.48
CA ILE A 284 -2.89 29.85 32.45
C ILE A 284 -2.10 29.11 33.54
N ASP A 285 -0.80 29.39 33.61
CA ASP A 285 0.08 28.86 34.65
C ASP A 285 -0.29 29.39 36.06
N GLU A 286 -0.01 28.61 37.12
CA GLU A 286 -0.29 28.98 38.50
C GLU A 286 0.36 30.32 38.92
N ASN A 287 1.53 30.65 38.35
CA ASN A 287 2.27 31.88 38.63
C ASN A 287 2.06 32.96 37.58
N SER A 288 1.10 32.81 36.66
CA SER A 288 0.78 33.82 35.68
C SER A 288 0.26 35.11 36.32
N PRO A 289 0.69 36.27 35.86
CA PRO A 289 0.14 37.56 36.32
C PRO A 289 -1.35 37.76 36.00
N LEU A 290 -1.94 36.88 35.21
CA LEU A 290 -3.37 36.91 34.92
C LEU A 290 -4.22 36.25 35.99
N VAL A 291 -3.63 35.40 36.84
CA VAL A 291 -4.37 34.70 37.93
C VAL A 291 -4.99 35.69 38.88
N GLY A 292 -6.29 35.53 39.13
CA GLY A 292 -7.09 36.38 40.00
C GLY A 292 -7.61 37.66 39.36
N LEU A 293 -7.20 37.97 38.13
CA LEU A 293 -7.78 39.10 37.37
C LEU A 293 -9.04 38.65 36.65
N THR A 294 -9.95 39.59 36.49
CA THR A 294 -11.13 39.43 35.58
C THR A 294 -10.71 39.72 34.13
N LEU A 295 -11.51 39.26 33.18
CA LEU A 295 -11.28 39.53 31.75
C LEU A 295 -11.18 41.05 31.47
N SER A 296 -11.96 41.87 32.17
CA SER A 296 -11.89 43.34 32.03
C SER A 296 -10.64 43.97 32.63
N GLU A 297 -10.13 43.42 33.74
CA GLU A 297 -8.94 43.92 34.42
C GLU A 297 -7.65 43.53 33.66
N ALA A 298 -7.65 42.38 33.02
CA ALA A 298 -6.50 41.86 32.26
C ALA A 298 -6.18 42.72 31.01
N LYS A 299 -7.12 43.53 30.52
CA LYS A 299 -6.98 44.41 29.35
C LYS A 299 -6.26 43.79 28.17
N LEU A 300 -6.58 42.56 27.87
CA LEU A 300 -6.00 41.82 26.76
C LEU A 300 -6.37 42.47 25.42
N LYS A 301 -5.41 42.55 24.51
CA LYS A 301 -5.62 43.09 23.17
C LYS A 301 -6.13 42.04 22.18
N VAL A 302 -6.32 40.79 22.64
CA VAL A 302 -6.87 39.69 21.89
C VAL A 302 -8.34 39.50 22.24
N ALA A 303 -9.12 38.94 21.29
CA ALA A 303 -10.50 38.53 21.57
C ALA A 303 -10.52 37.20 22.30
N VAL A 304 -10.99 37.15 23.54
CA VAL A 304 -11.22 35.90 24.27
C VAL A 304 -12.55 35.32 23.86
N LEU A 305 -12.54 34.17 23.15
CA LEU A 305 -13.74 33.53 22.60
C LEU A 305 -14.36 32.53 23.55
N ALA A 306 -13.52 31.81 24.31
CA ALA A 306 -13.97 30.85 25.28
C ALA A 306 -12.99 30.72 26.44
N VAL A 307 -13.52 30.27 27.58
CA VAL A 307 -12.76 29.99 28.82
C VAL A 307 -13.22 28.63 29.34
N ASP A 308 -12.25 27.76 29.62
CA ASP A 308 -12.46 26.44 30.18
C ASP A 308 -11.76 26.34 31.54
N HIS A 309 -12.53 26.32 32.60
CA HIS A 309 -12.01 26.16 33.95
C HIS A 309 -11.87 24.69 34.30
N PRO A 310 -10.84 24.29 35.06
CA PRO A 310 -10.67 22.91 35.48
C PRO A 310 -11.91 22.36 36.21
N GLY A 311 -12.53 21.35 35.59
CA GLY A 311 -13.71 20.69 36.19
C GLY A 311 -15.05 21.34 35.86
N GLU A 312 -15.08 22.38 35.06
CA GLU A 312 -16.30 23.03 34.59
C GLU A 312 -16.56 22.76 33.09
N MET A 313 -17.72 23.14 32.57
CA MET A 313 -17.96 23.10 31.11
C MET A 313 -17.40 24.35 30.45
N LEU A 314 -16.88 24.19 29.24
CA LEU A 314 -16.38 25.27 28.39
C LEU A 314 -17.41 26.41 28.30
N THR A 315 -17.04 27.60 28.77
CA THR A 315 -17.83 28.81 28.70
C THR A 315 -17.50 29.56 27.41
N SER A 316 -18.37 29.44 26.40
CA SER A 316 -18.29 30.28 25.21
C SER A 316 -18.90 31.67 25.52
N HIS A 317 -18.24 32.76 25.05
CA HIS A 317 -18.58 34.14 25.33
C HIS A 317 -18.42 34.53 26.82
N PRO A 318 -17.18 34.46 27.36
CA PRO A 318 -16.95 34.90 28.73
C PRO A 318 -17.31 36.37 28.90
N ASN A 319 -17.90 36.71 30.04
CA ASN A 319 -18.27 38.10 30.34
C ASN A 319 -17.07 38.85 30.98
N ALA A 320 -17.25 40.18 31.10
CA ALA A 320 -16.21 41.05 31.66
C ALA A 320 -15.70 40.64 33.06
N ASN A 321 -16.58 39.98 33.85
CA ASN A 321 -16.27 39.54 35.23
C ASN A 321 -15.74 38.11 35.30
N THR A 322 -15.56 37.41 34.18
CA THR A 322 -14.97 36.07 34.17
C THR A 322 -13.52 36.15 34.68
N MET A 323 -13.25 35.44 35.77
CA MET A 323 -11.97 35.46 36.46
C MET A 323 -11.03 34.38 35.91
N PHE A 324 -9.77 34.68 35.73
CA PHE A 324 -8.74 33.72 35.36
C PHE A 324 -8.22 32.95 36.58
N LEU A 325 -8.39 31.63 36.54
CA LEU A 325 -7.91 30.73 37.59
C LEU A 325 -6.69 29.94 37.10
N PRO A 326 -5.83 29.44 37.98
CA PRO A 326 -4.76 28.52 37.62
C PRO A 326 -5.28 27.29 36.85
N GLY A 327 -4.63 26.90 35.76
CA GLY A 327 -5.05 25.77 34.92
C GLY A 327 -6.24 26.06 34.00
N THR A 328 -6.75 27.28 33.98
CA THR A 328 -7.79 27.70 33.02
C THR A 328 -7.24 27.70 31.60
N ALA A 329 -7.89 27.01 30.67
CA ALA A 329 -7.62 27.13 29.25
C ALA A 329 -8.44 28.28 28.65
N ILE A 330 -7.79 29.12 27.84
CA ILE A 330 -8.42 30.23 27.13
C ILE A 330 -8.25 30.07 25.63
N ILE A 331 -9.34 30.17 24.88
CA ILE A 331 -9.31 30.20 23.43
C ILE A 331 -9.39 31.66 23.00
N VAL A 332 -8.36 32.12 22.32
CA VAL A 332 -8.18 33.53 21.93
C VAL A 332 -7.96 33.68 20.45
N MET A 333 -8.35 34.83 19.92
CA MET A 333 -8.08 35.24 18.54
C MET A 333 -7.42 36.60 18.52
N GLY A 334 -6.31 36.69 17.79
CA GLY A 334 -5.53 37.94 17.67
C GLY A 334 -4.48 37.86 16.60
N VAL A 335 -3.77 39.00 16.41
CA VAL A 335 -2.60 39.06 15.52
C VAL A 335 -1.37 38.44 16.22
N ASP A 336 -0.40 37.95 15.45
CA ASP A 336 0.80 37.25 15.96
C ASP A 336 1.54 38.08 17.06
N GLU A 337 1.63 39.40 16.89
CA GLU A 337 2.30 40.27 17.86
C GLU A 337 1.57 40.23 19.23
N GLU A 338 0.24 40.25 19.23
CA GLU A 338 -0.55 40.29 20.46
C GLU A 338 -0.67 38.90 21.11
N LEU A 339 -0.74 37.84 20.28
CA LEU A 339 -0.67 36.45 20.75
C LEU A 339 0.67 36.12 21.42
N ASN A 340 1.78 36.59 20.83
CA ASN A 340 3.11 36.43 21.43
C ASN A 340 3.24 37.17 22.77
N LYS A 341 2.63 38.36 22.89
CA LYS A 341 2.58 39.08 24.18
C LYS A 341 1.75 38.32 25.22
N LEU A 342 0.61 37.75 24.80
CA LEU A 342 -0.24 36.96 25.67
C LEU A 342 0.49 35.70 26.13
N ALA A 343 1.19 34.98 25.23
CA ALA A 343 1.97 33.81 25.56
C ALA A 343 2.99 34.05 26.66
N GLN A 344 3.61 35.25 26.70
CA GLN A 344 4.55 35.67 27.74
C GLN A 344 3.84 35.96 29.10
N LEU A 345 2.56 36.34 29.07
CA LEU A 345 1.80 36.61 30.27
C LEU A 345 1.20 35.32 30.86
N VAL A 346 0.88 34.34 30.02
CA VAL A 346 0.27 33.06 30.43
C VAL A 346 1.29 32.14 31.07
N VAL A 347 2.53 32.14 30.60
CA VAL A 347 3.63 31.34 31.15
C VAL A 347 4.38 32.16 32.23
N SER A 348 4.61 31.57 33.39
CA SER A 348 5.43 32.18 34.44
C SER A 348 6.81 32.60 33.92
N LYS A 349 7.23 33.81 34.20
CA LYS A 349 8.66 34.19 34.11
C LYS A 349 9.42 33.42 35.18
N SER A 350 10.11 32.30 34.79
CA SER A 350 11.14 31.68 35.62
C SER A 350 12.29 32.65 35.90
#